data_0679e0a88a1a5262fbc643329aed0123
#
_entry.id   0679e0a88a1a5262fbc643329aed0123
#
_cell.length_a   1.000
_cell.length_b   1.000
_cell.length_c   1.000
_cell.angle_alpha   90.00
_cell.angle_beta   90.00
_cell.angle_gamma   90.00
#
_symmetry.space_group_name_H-M   'P 1'
#
loop_
_entity.id
_entity.type
_entity.pdbx_description
1 polymer ?
#
loop_
_entity_poly.entity_id
_entity_poly.type
_entity_poly.pdbx_seq_one_letter_code
_entity_poly.pdbx_strand_id
1 'polypeptide(L)'
;PSLADSVIALYDIDPQRLEESHLMLTALNNNLGNKARIETYCGVENRRAALRGANYAVNAIQVGFYDPCTITDFEVPKKYGLRQTIADTLGIGGIFRALRTIPVMMDFARDMEDVCPDAWFLNYTNPMAMLTGAMQRYTGIKTVGLCHSVQVCAESLLKTVGMPYEEDNVRAKIAGINHMAWLLEI
;
A
#
# COMPACT_ATOMS: atom_id res chain seq x y z
N PRO A 1 12.68 18.95 4.68
CA PRO A 1 11.32 18.77 4.27
C PRO A 1 10.34 18.74 5.43
N SER A 2 9.08 18.89 5.12
CA SER A 2 7.98 19.16 6.07
C SER A 2 7.67 18.03 7.08
N LEU A 3 8.17 16.80 6.86
CA LEU A 3 7.95 15.65 7.75
C LEU A 3 9.21 15.24 8.53
N ALA A 4 10.26 16.04 8.53
CA ALA A 4 11.54 15.64 9.12
C ALA A 4 11.50 15.48 10.64
N ASP A 5 10.59 16.16 11.33
CA ASP A 5 10.40 16.15 12.80
C ASP A 5 9.15 15.39 13.24
N SER A 6 8.59 14.56 12.35
CA SER A 6 7.39 13.78 12.65
C SER A 6 7.66 12.62 13.61
N VAL A 7 6.58 12.09 14.18
CA VAL A 7 6.59 10.78 14.86
C VAL A 7 6.25 9.72 13.83
N ILE A 8 7.08 8.69 13.72
CA ILE A 8 6.89 7.56 12.82
C ILE A 8 6.63 6.32 13.67
N ALA A 9 5.39 5.85 13.69
CA ALA A 9 4.99 4.63 14.36
C ALA A 9 5.11 3.46 13.37
N LEU A 10 6.08 2.58 13.58
CA LEU A 10 6.22 1.33 12.84
C LEU A 10 5.36 0.26 13.48
N TYR A 11 4.56 -0.42 12.67
CA TYR A 11 3.70 -1.50 13.12
C TYR A 11 3.89 -2.74 12.23
N ASP A 12 4.11 -3.88 12.84
CA ASP A 12 4.07 -5.20 12.19
C ASP A 12 3.58 -6.27 13.19
N ILE A 13 3.04 -7.37 12.67
CA ILE A 13 2.71 -8.56 13.48
C ILE A 13 3.92 -9.48 13.67
N ASP A 14 4.96 -9.31 12.84
CA ASP A 14 6.20 -10.08 12.87
C ASP A 14 7.30 -9.26 13.57
N PRO A 15 7.81 -9.73 14.71
CA PRO A 15 8.81 -8.98 15.47
C PRO A 15 10.14 -8.83 14.75
N GLN A 16 10.55 -9.80 13.91
CA GLN A 16 11.79 -9.71 13.18
C GLN A 16 11.72 -8.64 12.09
N ARG A 17 10.65 -8.64 11.28
CA ARG A 17 10.47 -7.59 10.26
C ARG A 17 10.34 -6.20 10.87
N LEU A 18 9.67 -6.10 12.01
CA LEU A 18 9.55 -4.83 12.73
C LEU A 18 10.92 -4.31 13.16
N GLU A 19 11.77 -5.19 13.71
CA GLU A 19 13.14 -4.82 14.12
C GLU A 19 14.00 -4.43 12.93
N GLU A 20 13.98 -5.20 11.84
CA GLU A 20 14.69 -4.87 10.60
C GLU A 20 14.27 -3.50 10.05
N SER A 21 12.96 -3.22 10.01
CA SER A 21 12.42 -1.92 9.59
C SER A 21 12.85 -0.79 10.52
N HIS A 22 12.88 -1.03 11.82
CA HIS A 22 13.33 -0.08 12.83
C HIS A 22 14.81 0.27 12.65
N LEU A 23 15.66 -0.73 12.45
CA LEU A 23 17.10 -0.54 12.23
C LEU A 23 17.34 0.27 10.93
N MET A 24 16.69 -0.09 9.84
CA MET A 24 16.82 0.62 8.57
C MET A 24 16.37 2.08 8.68
N LEU A 25 15.19 2.32 9.27
CA LEU A 25 14.65 3.67 9.38
C LEU A 25 15.46 4.53 10.36
N THR A 26 15.98 3.94 11.43
CA THR A 26 16.87 4.63 12.38
C THR A 26 18.17 5.05 11.70
N ALA A 27 18.78 4.16 10.89
CA ALA A 27 19.98 4.50 10.12
C ALA A 27 19.73 5.65 9.14
N LEU A 28 18.59 5.60 8.42
CA LEU A 28 18.18 6.68 7.52
C LEU A 28 17.94 8.00 8.26
N ASN A 29 17.23 7.96 9.38
CA ASN A 29 16.95 9.13 10.20
C ASN A 29 18.25 9.80 10.72
N ASN A 30 19.21 8.99 11.19
CA ASN A 30 20.53 9.46 11.61
C ASN A 30 21.28 10.15 10.47
N ASN A 31 21.28 9.58 9.27
CA ASN A 31 21.90 10.15 8.07
C ASN A 31 21.24 11.49 7.65
N LEU A 32 19.95 11.66 7.95
CA LEU A 32 19.19 12.89 7.66
C LEU A 32 19.19 13.92 8.81
N GLY A 33 19.94 13.69 9.87
CA GLY A 33 20.10 14.60 10.99
C GLY A 33 19.23 14.30 12.21
N ASN A 34 18.71 13.08 12.32
CA ASN A 34 18.04 12.53 13.52
C ASN A 34 16.86 13.39 14.04
N LYS A 35 15.96 13.79 13.16
CA LYS A 35 14.86 14.70 13.49
C LYS A 35 13.55 14.00 13.81
N ALA A 36 13.31 12.83 13.22
CA ALA A 36 12.10 12.07 13.47
C ALA A 36 12.21 11.22 14.74
N ARG A 37 11.09 11.07 15.46
CA ARG A 37 10.96 10.09 16.54
C ARG A 37 10.38 8.79 15.96
N ILE A 38 11.09 7.68 16.14
CA ILE A 38 10.67 6.38 15.64
C ILE A 38 10.17 5.55 16.83
N GLU A 39 8.97 5.03 16.71
CA GLU A 39 8.32 4.15 17.71
C GLU A 39 7.96 2.83 17.05
N THR A 40 7.97 1.74 17.82
CA THR A 40 7.68 0.39 17.32
C THR A 40 6.53 -0.25 18.08
N TYR A 41 5.65 -0.92 17.36
CA TYR A 41 4.47 -1.59 17.89
C TYR A 41 4.33 -2.96 17.23
N CYS A 42 4.45 -4.01 18.01
CA CYS A 42 4.36 -5.40 17.51
C CYS A 42 3.05 -6.05 17.94
N GLY A 43 2.43 -6.79 17.01
CA GLY A 43 1.27 -7.60 17.31
C GLY A 43 -0.07 -6.86 17.22
N VAL A 44 -1.14 -7.63 17.04
CA VAL A 44 -2.49 -7.09 16.81
C VAL A 44 -3.00 -6.28 18.01
N GLU A 45 -2.61 -6.65 19.21
CA GLU A 45 -2.97 -5.97 20.46
C GLU A 45 -2.41 -4.54 20.54
N ASN A 46 -1.33 -4.25 19.86
CA ASN A 46 -0.69 -2.94 19.84
C ASN A 46 -1.13 -2.05 18.66
N ARG A 47 -1.97 -2.56 17.74
CA ARG A 47 -2.40 -1.82 16.55
C ARG A 47 -3.08 -0.48 16.90
N ARG A 48 -3.98 -0.46 17.88
CA ARG A 48 -4.65 0.77 18.33
C ARG A 48 -3.66 1.78 18.91
N ALA A 49 -2.64 1.31 19.62
CA ALA A 49 -1.60 2.19 20.17
C ALA A 49 -0.76 2.81 19.03
N ALA A 50 -0.39 2.03 18.04
CA ALA A 50 0.34 2.50 16.86
C ALA A 50 -0.43 3.56 16.06
N LEU A 51 -1.76 3.40 15.95
CA LEU A 51 -2.63 4.29 15.17
C LEU A 51 -3.05 5.56 15.94
N ARG A 52 -2.92 5.57 17.26
CA ARG A 52 -3.44 6.66 18.11
C ARG A 52 -2.90 8.02 17.73
N GLY A 53 -3.79 8.93 17.33
CA GLY A 53 -3.45 10.30 16.97
C GLY A 53 -2.69 10.44 15.66
N ALA A 54 -2.63 9.39 14.84
CA ALA A 54 -2.00 9.46 13.52
C ALA A 54 -2.72 10.46 12.61
N ASN A 55 -1.96 11.17 11.78
CA ASN A 55 -2.49 11.99 10.69
C ASN A 55 -2.55 11.19 9.38
N TYR A 56 -1.62 10.27 9.21
CA TYR A 56 -1.49 9.40 8.04
C TYR A 56 -1.16 7.98 8.48
N ALA A 57 -1.81 7.01 7.89
CA ALA A 57 -1.47 5.59 8.00
C ALA A 57 -1.08 5.05 6.63
N VAL A 58 0.19 4.68 6.46
CA VAL A 58 0.67 4.07 5.21
C VAL A 58 0.54 2.56 5.33
N ASN A 59 -0.28 1.96 4.49
CA ASN A 59 -0.57 0.53 4.51
C ASN A 59 0.14 -0.21 3.38
N ALA A 60 1.01 -1.16 3.75
CA ALA A 60 1.74 -2.03 2.84
C ALA A 60 1.76 -3.48 3.34
N ILE A 61 0.72 -3.92 4.07
CA ILE A 61 0.64 -5.26 4.64
C ILE A 61 0.45 -6.34 3.55
N GLN A 62 0.89 -7.55 3.84
CA GLN A 62 0.61 -8.74 3.03
C GLN A 62 0.04 -9.85 3.91
N VAL A 63 -1.27 -10.08 3.80
CA VAL A 63 -1.96 -11.14 4.56
C VAL A 63 -1.71 -12.49 3.89
N GLY A 64 -1.18 -13.46 4.67
CA GLY A 64 -0.92 -14.82 4.23
C GLY A 64 0.40 -15.02 3.50
N PHE A 65 1.26 -14.01 3.44
CA PHE A 65 2.60 -14.02 2.84
C PHE A 65 2.65 -14.50 1.38
N TYR A 66 3.85 -14.55 0.83
CA TYR A 66 4.09 -15.10 -0.50
C TYR A 66 3.86 -16.61 -0.49
N ASP A 67 4.50 -17.32 0.43
CA ASP A 67 4.27 -18.74 0.70
C ASP A 67 3.47 -18.87 2.02
N PRO A 68 2.33 -19.57 2.01
CA PRO A 68 1.73 -20.35 0.91
C PRO A 68 0.72 -19.57 0.05
N CYS A 69 0.26 -18.37 0.46
CA CYS A 69 -0.97 -17.81 -0.07
C CYS A 69 -0.84 -17.26 -1.49
N THR A 70 0.22 -16.49 -1.80
CA THR A 70 0.42 -15.98 -3.16
C THR A 70 0.67 -17.12 -4.14
N ILE A 71 1.46 -18.13 -3.74
CA ILE A 71 1.67 -19.34 -4.57
C ILE A 71 0.32 -20.02 -4.87
N THR A 72 -0.53 -20.20 -3.86
CA THR A 72 -1.85 -20.80 -4.02
C THR A 72 -2.74 -19.98 -4.96
N ASP A 73 -2.70 -18.64 -4.86
CA ASP A 73 -3.47 -17.72 -5.71
C ASP A 73 -3.10 -17.84 -7.20
N PHE A 74 -1.87 -18.29 -7.52
CA PHE A 74 -1.44 -18.61 -8.87
C PHE A 74 -1.75 -20.05 -9.27
N GLU A 75 -1.47 -21.02 -8.41
CA GLU A 75 -1.54 -22.45 -8.76
C GLU A 75 -2.98 -22.97 -8.86
N VAL A 76 -3.89 -22.45 -8.05
CA VAL A 76 -5.31 -22.89 -8.12
C VAL A 76 -5.95 -22.54 -9.46
N PRO A 77 -5.87 -21.28 -9.96
CA PRO A 77 -6.43 -20.96 -11.28
C PRO A 77 -5.82 -21.75 -12.43
N LYS A 78 -4.54 -22.09 -12.38
CA LYS A 78 -3.88 -22.94 -13.41
C LYS A 78 -4.56 -24.28 -13.59
N LYS A 79 -5.06 -24.90 -12.50
CA LYS A 79 -5.78 -26.18 -12.57
C LYS A 79 -7.06 -26.10 -13.37
N TYR A 80 -7.59 -24.89 -13.57
CA TYR A 80 -8.79 -24.60 -14.36
C TYR A 80 -8.47 -23.98 -15.73
N GLY A 81 -7.20 -24.04 -16.17
CA GLY A 81 -6.76 -23.51 -17.46
C GLY A 81 -6.58 -22.00 -17.51
N LEU A 82 -6.64 -21.31 -16.38
CA LEU A 82 -6.45 -19.86 -16.32
C LEU A 82 -4.98 -19.53 -16.13
N ARG A 83 -4.42 -18.79 -17.07
CA ARG A 83 -3.06 -18.24 -16.96
C ARG A 83 -3.13 -16.82 -16.39
N GLN A 84 -2.53 -16.63 -15.23
CA GLN A 84 -2.46 -15.35 -14.57
C GLN A 84 -1.02 -14.89 -14.45
N THR A 85 -0.76 -13.60 -14.69
CA THR A 85 0.58 -12.99 -14.58
C THR A 85 0.67 -12.02 -13.42
N ILE A 86 -0.46 -11.42 -13.02
CA ILE A 86 -0.55 -10.45 -11.91
C ILE A 86 -1.67 -10.91 -10.96
N ALA A 87 -1.56 -12.15 -10.47
CA ALA A 87 -2.58 -12.80 -9.66
C ALA A 87 -2.70 -12.23 -8.24
N ASP A 88 -1.79 -11.38 -7.82
CA ASP A 88 -1.88 -10.65 -6.56
C ASP A 88 -2.76 -9.39 -6.65
N THR A 89 -3.13 -8.95 -7.87
CA THR A 89 -3.90 -7.71 -8.08
C THR A 89 -5.10 -7.86 -9.00
N LEU A 90 -5.10 -8.82 -9.90
CA LEU A 90 -6.12 -9.01 -10.94
C LEU A 90 -6.62 -10.45 -11.00
N GLY A 91 -7.79 -10.65 -11.65
CA GLY A 91 -8.35 -11.96 -11.89
C GLY A 91 -8.73 -12.72 -10.62
N ILE A 92 -8.81 -14.04 -10.73
CA ILE A 92 -9.25 -14.92 -9.63
C ILE A 92 -8.26 -14.90 -8.46
N GLY A 93 -6.96 -14.87 -8.71
CA GLY A 93 -5.95 -14.77 -7.66
C GLY A 93 -6.05 -13.46 -6.88
N GLY A 94 -6.30 -12.34 -7.58
CA GLY A 94 -6.58 -11.05 -6.95
C GLY A 94 -7.84 -11.09 -6.08
N ILE A 95 -8.90 -11.78 -6.52
CA ILE A 95 -10.12 -11.97 -5.73
C ILE A 95 -9.82 -12.77 -4.47
N PHE A 96 -9.09 -13.88 -4.55
CA PHE A 96 -8.71 -14.68 -3.38
C PHE A 96 -7.91 -13.83 -2.36
N ARG A 97 -6.95 -13.07 -2.86
CA ARG A 97 -6.15 -12.17 -2.02
C ARG A 97 -6.99 -11.06 -1.40
N ALA A 98 -7.93 -10.47 -2.14
CA ALA A 98 -8.85 -9.47 -1.61
C ALA A 98 -9.73 -10.04 -0.49
N LEU A 99 -10.35 -11.20 -0.71
CA LEU A 99 -11.20 -11.86 0.28
C LEU A 99 -10.45 -12.19 1.58
N ARG A 100 -9.17 -12.52 1.49
CA ARG A 100 -8.29 -12.77 2.64
C ARG A 100 -7.89 -11.49 3.35
N THR A 101 -7.70 -10.39 2.62
CA THR A 101 -7.12 -9.14 3.13
C THR A 101 -8.18 -8.17 3.66
N ILE A 102 -9.37 -8.11 3.03
CA ILE A 102 -10.45 -7.20 3.43
C ILE A 102 -10.81 -7.30 4.92
N PRO A 103 -10.98 -8.49 5.53
CA PRO A 103 -11.29 -8.57 6.96
C PRO A 103 -10.27 -7.86 7.84
N VAL A 104 -8.98 -8.02 7.55
CA VAL A 104 -7.89 -7.33 8.27
C VAL A 104 -7.94 -5.82 8.06
N MET A 105 -8.22 -5.37 6.83
CA MET A 105 -8.41 -3.95 6.53
C MET A 105 -9.59 -3.34 7.29
N MET A 106 -10.70 -4.08 7.41
CA MET A 106 -11.87 -3.65 8.19
C MET A 106 -11.54 -3.53 9.69
N ASP A 107 -10.67 -4.39 10.22
CA ASP A 107 -10.20 -4.26 11.60
C ASP A 107 -9.35 -3.00 11.80
N PHE A 108 -8.45 -2.68 10.86
CA PHE A 108 -7.72 -1.41 10.87
C PHE A 108 -8.68 -0.22 10.83
N ALA A 109 -9.70 -0.26 9.96
CA ALA A 109 -10.67 0.82 9.86
C ALA A 109 -11.42 1.07 11.17
N ARG A 110 -11.92 0.01 11.84
CA ARG A 110 -12.59 0.12 13.14
C ARG A 110 -11.69 0.75 14.21
N ASP A 111 -10.42 0.30 14.25
CA ASP A 111 -9.47 0.88 15.19
C ASP A 111 -9.16 2.35 14.87
N MET A 112 -9.04 2.71 13.59
CA MET A 112 -8.83 4.10 13.17
C MET A 112 -10.04 4.99 13.48
N GLU A 113 -11.26 4.51 13.24
CA GLU A 113 -12.50 5.23 13.59
C GLU A 113 -12.55 5.60 15.08
N ASP A 114 -11.98 4.76 15.94
CA ASP A 114 -11.92 4.99 17.38
C ASP A 114 -10.77 5.91 17.81
N VAL A 115 -9.59 5.82 17.20
CA VAL A 115 -8.37 6.45 17.75
C VAL A 115 -7.75 7.53 16.86
N CYS A 116 -8.11 7.61 15.58
CA CYS A 116 -7.65 8.63 14.62
C CYS A 116 -8.62 8.82 13.44
N PRO A 117 -9.91 9.17 13.68
CA PRO A 117 -10.95 9.19 12.64
C PRO A 117 -10.68 10.17 11.50
N ASP A 118 -9.87 11.18 11.72
CA ASP A 118 -9.52 12.19 10.72
C ASP A 118 -8.29 11.84 9.88
N ALA A 119 -7.60 10.75 10.19
CA ALA A 119 -6.40 10.31 9.49
C ALA A 119 -6.70 9.88 8.04
N TRP A 120 -5.71 10.08 7.17
CA TRP A 120 -5.72 9.51 5.84
C TRP A 120 -5.10 8.12 5.83
N PHE A 121 -5.80 7.16 5.24
CA PHE A 121 -5.29 5.81 5.00
C PHE A 121 -4.75 5.71 3.56
N LEU A 122 -3.43 5.60 3.44
CA LEU A 122 -2.69 5.55 2.18
C LEU A 122 -2.41 4.09 1.83
N ASN A 123 -3.19 3.52 0.92
CA ASN A 123 -3.14 2.10 0.65
C ASN A 123 -2.23 1.73 -0.53
N TYR A 124 -1.13 1.05 -0.25
CA TYR A 124 -0.25 0.39 -1.24
C TYR A 124 -0.49 -1.13 -1.35
N THR A 125 -1.27 -1.69 -0.43
CA THR A 125 -1.54 -3.14 -0.43
C THR A 125 -2.41 -3.54 -1.62
N ASN A 126 -2.01 -4.60 -2.30
CA ASN A 126 -2.75 -5.19 -3.42
C ASN A 126 -3.71 -6.32 -2.95
N PRO A 127 -4.84 -6.48 -3.68
CA PRO A 127 -5.29 -5.76 -4.87
C PRO A 127 -5.82 -4.35 -4.52
N MET A 128 -5.08 -3.34 -4.90
CA MET A 128 -5.30 -1.96 -4.44
C MET A 128 -6.72 -1.46 -4.74
N ALA A 129 -7.23 -1.68 -5.96
CA ALA A 129 -8.56 -1.21 -6.35
C ALA A 129 -9.67 -1.84 -5.51
N MET A 130 -9.61 -3.16 -5.24
CA MET A 130 -10.61 -3.88 -4.44
C MET A 130 -10.54 -3.45 -2.97
N LEU A 131 -9.35 -3.37 -2.40
CA LEU A 131 -9.15 -3.04 -0.99
C LEU A 131 -9.52 -1.58 -0.70
N THR A 132 -9.07 -0.64 -1.54
CA THR A 132 -9.44 0.77 -1.42
C THR A 132 -10.94 0.96 -1.61
N GLY A 133 -11.54 0.29 -2.60
CA GLY A 133 -12.98 0.33 -2.84
C GLY A 133 -13.80 -0.22 -1.66
N ALA A 134 -13.31 -1.28 -1.00
CA ALA A 134 -13.94 -1.80 0.21
C ALA A 134 -13.87 -0.79 1.37
N MET A 135 -12.70 -0.20 1.62
CA MET A 135 -12.53 0.82 2.64
C MET A 135 -13.46 2.03 2.41
N GLN A 136 -13.47 2.59 1.20
CA GLN A 136 -14.28 3.75 0.85
C GLN A 136 -15.78 3.50 0.93
N ARG A 137 -16.23 2.27 0.66
CA ARG A 137 -17.65 1.91 0.62
C ARG A 137 -18.22 1.56 2.00
N TYR A 138 -17.42 0.95 2.86
CA TYR A 138 -17.90 0.31 4.08
C TYR A 138 -17.34 0.92 5.37
N THR A 139 -16.53 1.98 5.28
CA THR A 139 -15.95 2.66 6.45
C THR A 139 -16.03 4.17 6.32
N GLY A 140 -15.88 4.89 7.44
CA GLY A 140 -15.77 6.35 7.46
C GLY A 140 -14.36 6.89 7.22
N ILE A 141 -13.36 6.02 7.05
CA ILE A 141 -11.95 6.40 6.97
C ILE A 141 -11.60 6.98 5.59
N LYS A 142 -11.00 8.15 5.57
CA LYS A 142 -10.47 8.79 4.36
C LYS A 142 -9.39 7.91 3.74
N THR A 143 -9.70 7.24 2.64
CA THR A 143 -8.80 6.26 2.02
C THR A 143 -8.47 6.64 0.59
N VAL A 144 -7.18 6.53 0.22
CA VAL A 144 -6.70 6.63 -1.14
C VAL A 144 -5.81 5.46 -1.49
N GLY A 145 -6.03 4.86 -2.67
CA GLY A 145 -5.15 3.83 -3.23
C GLY A 145 -4.03 4.45 -4.04
N LEU A 146 -2.81 3.98 -3.83
CA LEU A 146 -1.61 4.50 -4.45
C LEU A 146 -0.90 3.42 -5.27
N CYS A 147 -0.34 3.82 -6.41
CA CYS A 147 0.45 2.97 -7.29
C CYS A 147 1.52 3.80 -8.00
N HIS A 148 2.70 3.23 -8.20
CA HIS A 148 3.80 3.86 -8.90
C HIS A 148 3.55 3.98 -10.40
N SER A 149 2.74 3.07 -11.00
CA SER A 149 2.59 2.96 -12.45
C SER A 149 2.09 4.25 -13.11
N VAL A 150 1.21 5.01 -12.46
CA VAL A 150 0.71 6.28 -13.01
C VAL A 150 1.85 7.31 -13.13
N GLN A 151 2.68 7.43 -12.10
CA GLN A 151 3.79 8.37 -12.06
C GLN A 151 4.90 8.01 -13.05
N VAL A 152 5.19 6.72 -13.18
CA VAL A 152 6.33 6.23 -13.98
C VAL A 152 5.97 6.03 -15.45
N CYS A 153 4.70 5.82 -15.79
CA CYS A 153 4.27 5.46 -17.14
C CYS A 153 4.62 6.53 -18.18
N ALA A 154 4.25 7.77 -17.94
CA ALA A 154 4.48 8.87 -18.88
C ALA A 154 5.97 9.13 -19.10
N GLU A 155 6.73 9.16 -18.00
CA GLU A 155 8.19 9.33 -18.04
C GLU A 155 8.87 8.21 -18.83
N SER A 156 8.54 6.95 -18.52
CA SER A 156 9.12 5.79 -19.20
C SER A 156 8.79 5.76 -20.68
N LEU A 157 7.55 6.08 -21.05
CA LEU A 157 7.13 6.13 -22.44
C LEU A 157 7.88 7.19 -23.22
N LEU A 158 7.93 8.43 -22.73
CA LEU A 158 8.63 9.53 -23.39
C LEU A 158 10.12 9.22 -23.56
N LYS A 159 10.78 8.71 -22.51
CA LYS A 159 12.18 8.27 -22.58
C LYS A 159 12.38 7.17 -23.64
N THR A 160 11.46 6.22 -23.72
CA THR A 160 11.55 5.11 -24.69
C THR A 160 11.48 5.61 -26.15
N VAL A 161 10.68 6.64 -26.42
CA VAL A 161 10.58 7.25 -27.76
C VAL A 161 11.58 8.39 -28.00
N GLY A 162 12.52 8.62 -27.07
CA GLY A 162 13.58 9.62 -27.19
C GLY A 162 13.10 11.06 -26.97
N MET A 163 11.96 11.27 -26.32
CA MET A 163 11.45 12.59 -25.99
C MET A 163 11.88 13.00 -24.58
N PRO A 164 12.18 14.29 -24.36
CA PRO A 164 12.50 14.78 -23.03
C PRO A 164 11.27 14.69 -22.11
N TYR A 165 11.50 14.33 -20.85
CA TYR A 165 10.48 14.37 -19.80
C TYR A 165 10.85 15.43 -18.77
N GLU A 166 9.98 16.41 -18.60
CA GLU A 166 10.04 17.43 -17.55
C GLU A 166 8.67 17.42 -16.85
N GLU A 167 8.65 17.12 -15.55
CA GLU A 167 7.42 16.88 -14.77
C GLU A 167 6.41 18.03 -14.89
N ASP A 168 6.88 19.28 -14.92
CA ASP A 168 6.02 20.47 -15.02
C ASP A 168 5.43 20.67 -16.43
N ASN A 169 5.99 20.04 -17.45
CA ASN A 169 5.60 20.24 -18.86
C ASN A 169 4.80 19.08 -19.45
N VAL A 170 4.68 17.97 -18.71
CA VAL A 170 3.97 16.78 -19.18
C VAL A 170 2.64 16.62 -18.46
N ARG A 171 1.57 16.48 -19.22
CA ARG A 171 0.24 16.12 -18.70
C ARG A 171 -0.17 14.79 -19.28
N ALA A 172 -0.58 13.87 -18.42
CA ALA A 172 -1.07 12.56 -18.82
C ALA A 172 -2.49 12.34 -18.31
N LYS A 173 -3.35 11.75 -19.14
CA LYS A 173 -4.66 11.26 -18.72
C LYS A 173 -4.64 9.74 -18.71
N ILE A 174 -4.86 9.17 -17.53
CA ILE A 174 -4.86 7.72 -17.30
C ILE A 174 -6.20 7.32 -16.69
N ALA A 175 -6.83 6.30 -17.22
CA ALA A 175 -8.11 5.79 -16.71
C ALA A 175 -8.14 4.26 -16.72
N GLY A 176 -8.71 3.68 -15.66
CA GLY A 176 -8.85 2.25 -15.44
C GLY A 176 -8.73 1.90 -13.96
N ILE A 177 -8.50 0.61 -13.69
CA ILE A 177 -8.20 0.13 -12.35
C ILE A 177 -6.70 -0.10 -12.18
N ASN A 178 -6.23 -0.18 -10.94
CA ASN A 178 -4.83 -0.49 -10.64
C ASN A 178 -4.36 -1.72 -11.42
N HIS A 179 -3.22 -1.60 -12.10
CA HIS A 179 -2.56 -2.58 -12.99
C HIS A 179 -3.36 -2.95 -14.25
N MET A 180 -4.53 -2.35 -14.48
CA MET A 180 -5.29 -2.47 -15.72
C MET A 180 -5.88 -1.10 -16.08
N ALA A 181 -5.01 -0.20 -16.50
CA ALA A 181 -5.38 1.16 -16.88
C ALA A 181 -4.84 1.50 -18.28
N TRP A 182 -5.43 2.52 -18.90
CA TRP A 182 -5.07 3.01 -20.22
C TRP A 182 -4.51 4.42 -20.11
N LEU A 183 -3.38 4.65 -20.77
CA LEU A 183 -2.89 6.00 -21.05
C LEU A 183 -3.70 6.54 -22.23
N LEU A 184 -4.56 7.51 -21.96
CA LEU A 184 -5.47 8.06 -22.96
C LEU A 184 -4.85 9.24 -23.71
N GLU A 185 -4.10 10.07 -23.01
CA GLU A 185 -3.41 11.25 -23.55
C GLU A 185 -2.09 11.44 -22.83
N ILE A 186 -1.12 11.97 -23.53
CA ILE A 186 0.14 12.45 -23.03
C ILE A 186 0.60 13.67 -23.82
#